data_28cd2caddb5441e1582051bc968aed81
#
_entry.id   28cd2caddb5441e1582051bc968aed81
#
_cell.length_a   1.000
_cell.length_b   1.000
_cell.length_c   1.000
_cell.angle_alpha   90.00
_cell.angle_beta   90.00
_cell.angle_gamma   90.00
#
_symmetry.space_group_name_H-M   'P 1'
#
loop_
_entity.id
_entity.type
_entity.pdbx_description
1 polymer ?
#
loop_
_entity_poly.entity_id
_entity_poly.type
_entity_poly.pdbx_seq_one_letter_code
_entity_poly.pdbx_strand_id
1 'polypeptide(L)'
;NKVVYNIMSWVDAIVYALILVYFAFAYIGQNYQIPSSSLEKTLLTGDYLFVNKMIYGPRVPMTPIHFPLVHNELPILNCDSYCDKPAVKYHRLKGFRKVERGDIVVFNFPAGDTITTKVNNPDYYTLIKAYGRTAVWNNKEVFGDIKYRPVDRRENYVKRCVAIPGDRIKIVDRDIYINNVKQPMPKNVQFQCYYQTKQFQFSDEVFEKLGIAIDDIHTLNTHNYDAATLAAYGITVNPDGSVPPVYITPLTSQMMEELKKMPEIIMVRLLPSTAEPGTMFPDGLSDTWTCSDYGGENGILLPAKGMKIAINSDNWTTYERAIRVYEDNPTAKMVNGTLYINDKPVKEFTFTMDYYFMMGDNRDNSLDSRYWGFVP
;
A
#
# COMPACT_ATOMS: atom_id res chain seq x y z
N ASN A 1 -3.61 -29.60 -48.21
CA ASN A 1 -4.29 -30.49 -47.28
C ASN A 1 -5.27 -29.66 -46.42
N LYS A 2 -6.58 -29.97 -46.51
CA LYS A 2 -7.66 -29.21 -45.85
C LYS A 2 -7.48 -29.18 -44.32
N VAL A 3 -6.90 -30.24 -43.74
CA VAL A 3 -6.62 -30.31 -42.30
C VAL A 3 -5.53 -29.31 -41.91
N VAL A 4 -4.45 -29.22 -42.65
CA VAL A 4 -3.37 -28.25 -42.42
C VAL A 4 -3.88 -26.83 -42.51
N TYR A 5 -4.69 -26.54 -43.54
CA TYR A 5 -5.29 -25.23 -43.71
C TYR A 5 -6.17 -24.82 -42.53
N ASN A 6 -7.02 -25.73 -42.04
CA ASN A 6 -7.87 -25.46 -40.89
C ASN A 6 -7.03 -25.22 -39.64
N ILE A 7 -5.97 -26.03 -39.36
CA ILE A 7 -5.08 -25.83 -38.22
C ILE A 7 -4.39 -24.45 -38.31
N MET A 8 -3.84 -24.09 -39.47
CA MET A 8 -3.19 -22.80 -39.67
C MET A 8 -4.15 -21.63 -39.46
N SER A 9 -5.39 -21.75 -39.93
CA SER A 9 -6.43 -20.73 -39.74
C SER A 9 -6.76 -20.52 -38.24
N TRP A 10 -6.78 -21.58 -37.45
CA TRP A 10 -6.92 -21.47 -35.99
C TRP A 10 -5.70 -20.80 -35.32
N VAL A 11 -4.48 -21.17 -35.75
CA VAL A 11 -3.26 -20.54 -35.27
C VAL A 11 -3.26 -19.03 -35.57
N ASP A 12 -3.59 -18.67 -36.80
CA ASP A 12 -3.67 -17.25 -37.21
C ASP A 12 -4.69 -16.48 -36.36
N ALA A 13 -5.86 -17.07 -36.13
CA ALA A 13 -6.91 -16.45 -35.33
C ALA A 13 -6.44 -16.24 -33.84
N ILE A 14 -5.76 -17.23 -33.25
CA ILE A 14 -5.21 -17.12 -31.89
C ILE A 14 -4.12 -16.06 -31.83
N VAL A 15 -3.18 -16.05 -32.77
CA VAL A 15 -2.11 -15.05 -32.82
C VAL A 15 -2.68 -13.64 -32.94
N TYR A 16 -3.64 -13.44 -33.83
CA TYR A 16 -4.31 -12.15 -33.99
C TYR A 16 -5.01 -11.71 -32.68
N ALA A 17 -5.76 -12.62 -32.04
CA ALA A 17 -6.43 -12.35 -30.78
C ALA A 17 -5.44 -11.96 -29.67
N LEU A 18 -4.31 -12.66 -29.55
CA LEU A 18 -3.26 -12.35 -28.55
C LEU A 18 -2.63 -10.98 -28.80
N ILE A 19 -2.37 -10.62 -30.06
CA ILE A 19 -1.85 -9.28 -30.42
C ILE A 19 -2.86 -8.19 -30.02
N LEU A 20 -4.13 -8.39 -30.34
CA LEU A 20 -5.18 -7.43 -29.99
C LEU A 20 -5.32 -7.26 -28.49
N VAL A 21 -5.34 -8.37 -27.72
CA VAL A 21 -5.39 -8.37 -26.26
C VAL A 21 -4.15 -7.68 -25.67
N TYR A 22 -2.96 -7.92 -26.25
CA TYR A 22 -1.74 -7.23 -25.81
C TYR A 22 -1.89 -5.71 -25.86
N PHE A 23 -2.34 -5.17 -27.00
CA PHE A 23 -2.54 -3.72 -27.15
C PHE A 23 -3.68 -3.20 -26.26
N ALA A 24 -4.76 -3.93 -26.14
CA ALA A 24 -5.87 -3.56 -25.26
C ALA A 24 -5.41 -3.48 -23.79
N PHE A 25 -4.66 -4.46 -23.32
CA PHE A 25 -4.15 -4.48 -21.95
C PHE A 25 -3.04 -3.46 -21.70
N ALA A 26 -2.21 -3.18 -22.71
CA ALA A 26 -1.17 -2.17 -22.56
C ALA A 26 -1.77 -0.75 -22.45
N TYR A 27 -2.76 -0.41 -23.28
CA TYR A 27 -3.17 0.98 -23.50
C TYR A 27 -4.60 1.32 -23.08
N ILE A 28 -5.55 0.39 -23.11
CA ILE A 28 -6.95 0.66 -22.81
C ILE A 28 -7.27 0.33 -21.36
N GLY A 29 -7.13 -0.93 -20.98
CA GLY A 29 -7.45 -1.37 -19.63
C GLY A 29 -7.23 -2.86 -19.44
N GLN A 30 -7.27 -3.27 -18.19
CA GLN A 30 -6.96 -4.63 -17.77
C GLN A 30 -7.81 -5.03 -16.56
N ASN A 31 -8.20 -6.30 -16.52
CA ASN A 31 -8.89 -6.85 -15.35
C ASN A 31 -7.89 -7.21 -14.25
N TYR A 32 -8.29 -6.93 -13.02
CA TYR A 32 -7.59 -7.33 -11.80
C TYR A 32 -8.59 -7.92 -10.81
N GLN A 33 -8.12 -8.83 -9.98
CA GLN A 33 -8.85 -9.32 -8.82
C GLN A 33 -8.28 -8.70 -7.56
N ILE A 34 -9.13 -8.33 -6.60
CA ILE A 34 -8.74 -7.79 -5.30
C ILE A 34 -8.30 -8.93 -4.39
N PRO A 35 -7.01 -8.99 -3.99
CA PRO A 35 -6.50 -10.12 -3.20
C PRO A 35 -6.56 -9.88 -1.69
N SER A 36 -6.84 -8.66 -1.22
CA SER A 36 -6.73 -8.29 0.19
C SER A 36 -7.82 -7.33 0.64
N SER A 37 -8.08 -7.31 1.94
CA SER A 37 -9.11 -6.50 2.61
C SER A 37 -8.69 -5.04 2.87
N SER A 38 -7.59 -4.56 2.32
CA SER A 38 -7.07 -3.21 2.62
C SER A 38 -7.96 -2.06 2.14
N LEU A 39 -8.90 -2.31 1.23
CA LEU A 39 -9.97 -1.40 0.79
C LEU A 39 -11.36 -1.98 1.08
N GLU A 40 -11.46 -2.85 2.06
CA GLU A 40 -12.72 -3.49 2.45
C GLU A 40 -13.85 -2.45 2.60
N LYS A 41 -15.08 -2.84 2.32
CA LYS A 41 -16.27 -1.97 2.18
C LYS A 41 -16.27 -1.02 0.98
N THR A 42 -15.11 -0.75 0.38
CA THR A 42 -15.01 0.02 -0.88
C THR A 42 -14.81 -0.91 -2.06
N LEU A 43 -13.91 -1.87 -1.91
CA LEU A 43 -13.63 -2.96 -2.84
C LEU A 43 -13.44 -4.23 -2.01
N LEU A 44 -14.27 -5.23 -2.25
CA LEU A 44 -14.25 -6.45 -1.46
C LEU A 44 -13.15 -7.40 -1.96
N THR A 45 -12.59 -8.19 -1.04
CA THR A 45 -11.70 -9.28 -1.39
C THR A 45 -12.43 -10.25 -2.33
N GLY A 46 -11.80 -10.57 -3.47
CA GLY A 46 -12.39 -11.41 -4.51
C GLY A 46 -13.07 -10.65 -5.66
N ASP A 47 -13.35 -9.35 -5.49
CA ASP A 47 -13.92 -8.53 -6.55
C ASP A 47 -13.03 -8.49 -7.79
N TYR A 48 -13.66 -8.49 -8.98
CA TYR A 48 -13.00 -8.27 -10.27
C TYR A 48 -13.18 -6.83 -10.70
N LEU A 49 -12.08 -6.16 -10.98
CA LEU A 49 -12.05 -4.76 -11.42
C LEU A 49 -11.56 -4.65 -12.86
N PHE A 50 -12.19 -3.78 -13.63
CA PHE A 50 -11.62 -3.29 -14.88
C PHE A 50 -10.91 -1.95 -14.64
N VAL A 51 -9.59 -1.95 -14.74
CA VAL A 51 -8.76 -0.76 -14.54
C VAL A 51 -8.58 -0.04 -15.87
N ASN A 52 -9.18 1.14 -15.98
CA ASN A 52 -9.05 1.99 -17.17
C ASN A 52 -7.71 2.75 -17.13
N LYS A 53 -6.82 2.41 -18.06
CA LYS A 53 -5.48 3.01 -18.15
C LYS A 53 -5.48 4.39 -18.84
N MET A 54 -6.53 4.71 -19.60
CA MET A 54 -6.59 5.96 -20.35
C MET A 54 -6.86 7.19 -19.47
N ILE A 55 -7.47 7.00 -18.31
CA ILE A 55 -7.83 8.11 -17.39
C ILE A 55 -6.59 8.92 -17.01
N TYR A 56 -5.54 8.26 -16.52
CA TYR A 56 -4.29 8.90 -16.10
C TYR A 56 -3.17 8.79 -17.15
N GLY A 57 -3.51 8.28 -18.33
CA GLY A 57 -2.59 8.01 -19.43
C GLY A 57 -1.94 6.62 -19.31
N PRO A 58 -2.03 5.81 -20.37
CA PRO A 58 -1.38 4.51 -20.41
C PRO A 58 0.14 4.67 -20.44
N ARG A 59 0.83 3.74 -19.76
CA ARG A 59 2.28 3.65 -19.83
C ARG A 59 2.68 2.78 -21.01
N VAL A 60 3.67 3.23 -21.80
CA VAL A 60 4.32 2.40 -22.80
C VAL A 60 5.01 1.24 -22.06
N PRO A 61 4.82 -0.03 -22.46
CA PRO A 61 5.47 -1.17 -21.83
C PRO A 61 7.00 -1.01 -21.84
N MET A 62 7.61 -1.10 -20.66
CA MET A 62 9.07 -1.04 -20.53
C MET A 62 9.73 -2.34 -20.98
N THR A 63 8.99 -3.45 -20.88
CA THR A 63 9.35 -4.78 -21.40
C THR A 63 8.39 -5.18 -22.54
N PRO A 64 8.60 -4.69 -23.77
CA PRO A 64 7.65 -4.89 -24.86
C PRO A 64 7.52 -6.35 -25.30
N ILE A 65 8.56 -7.17 -25.11
CA ILE A 65 8.52 -8.58 -25.40
C ILE A 65 8.16 -9.33 -24.12
N HIS A 66 6.88 -9.71 -24.03
CA HIS A 66 6.39 -10.52 -22.92
C HIS A 66 5.25 -11.44 -23.35
N PHE A 67 5.08 -12.52 -22.63
CA PHE A 67 3.95 -13.41 -22.86
C PHE A 67 2.65 -12.73 -22.40
N PRO A 68 1.65 -12.61 -23.28
CA PRO A 68 0.38 -11.98 -22.90
C PRO A 68 -0.33 -12.77 -21.80
N LEU A 69 -1.13 -12.07 -20.99
CA LEU A 69 -1.93 -12.63 -19.88
C LEU A 69 -1.13 -13.17 -18.68
N VAL A 70 0.20 -13.13 -18.71
CA VAL A 70 1.06 -13.55 -17.61
C VAL A 70 1.89 -12.37 -17.11
N HIS A 71 1.93 -12.18 -15.79
CA HIS A 71 2.57 -10.99 -15.23
C HIS A 71 4.09 -11.13 -15.08
N ASN A 72 4.58 -12.11 -14.35
CA ASN A 72 5.99 -12.26 -14.01
C ASN A 72 6.61 -13.59 -14.47
N GLU A 73 6.03 -14.72 -14.08
CA GLU A 73 6.57 -16.05 -14.32
C GLU A 73 5.55 -16.93 -15.03
N LEU A 74 6.01 -17.73 -15.96
CA LEU A 74 5.17 -18.73 -16.63
C LEU A 74 4.88 -19.87 -15.66
N PRO A 75 3.60 -20.20 -15.37
CA PRO A 75 3.23 -21.08 -14.25
C PRO A 75 3.70 -22.53 -14.38
N ILE A 76 4.03 -23.02 -15.57
CA ILE A 76 4.49 -24.40 -15.78
C ILE A 76 6.01 -24.45 -15.93
N LEU A 77 6.60 -23.43 -16.54
CA LEU A 77 8.01 -23.41 -16.91
C LEU A 77 8.90 -22.78 -15.84
N ASN A 78 8.33 -22.09 -14.85
CA ASN A 78 9.03 -21.38 -13.77
C ASN A 78 10.16 -20.47 -14.31
N CYS A 79 9.93 -19.83 -15.46
CA CYS A 79 10.83 -18.86 -16.06
C CYS A 79 10.12 -17.54 -16.23
N ASP A 80 10.89 -16.45 -16.37
CA ASP A 80 10.33 -15.12 -16.56
C ASP A 80 9.45 -15.07 -17.82
N SER A 81 8.27 -14.45 -17.70
CA SER A 81 7.30 -14.30 -18.79
C SER A 81 7.64 -13.16 -19.75
N TYR A 82 8.77 -12.50 -19.54
CA TYR A 82 9.21 -11.34 -20.32
C TYR A 82 10.71 -11.39 -20.60
N CYS A 83 11.14 -10.63 -21.59
CA CYS A 83 12.55 -10.42 -21.91
C CYS A 83 12.99 -9.06 -21.39
N ASP A 84 14.16 -9.00 -20.72
CA ASP A 84 14.74 -7.74 -20.24
C ASP A 84 15.18 -6.81 -21.39
N LYS A 85 15.39 -7.37 -22.58
CA LYS A 85 15.79 -6.62 -23.78
C LYS A 85 14.92 -6.98 -24.97
N PRO A 86 14.51 -6.00 -25.79
CA PRO A 86 14.78 -4.57 -25.66
C PRO A 86 14.05 -3.96 -24.47
N ALA A 87 14.71 -3.04 -23.74
CA ALA A 87 14.11 -2.26 -22.67
C ALA A 87 13.75 -0.85 -23.20
N VAL A 88 12.54 -0.40 -22.89
CA VAL A 88 12.05 0.95 -23.20
C VAL A 88 12.10 1.79 -21.94
N LYS A 89 12.59 3.03 -22.03
CA LYS A 89 12.56 3.96 -20.91
C LYS A 89 11.12 4.25 -20.50
N TYR A 90 10.92 4.49 -19.21
CA TYR A 90 9.61 4.88 -18.69
C TYR A 90 9.04 6.06 -19.47
N HIS A 91 7.86 5.86 -20.03
CA HIS A 91 7.11 6.90 -20.72
C HIS A 91 5.61 6.68 -20.52
N ARG A 92 4.92 7.71 -20.08
CA ARG A 92 3.45 7.71 -19.92
C ARG A 92 2.85 8.66 -20.95
N LEU A 93 1.88 8.17 -21.68
CA LEU A 93 1.09 8.99 -22.61
C LEU A 93 0.17 9.93 -21.81
N LYS A 94 -0.30 10.98 -22.47
CA LYS A 94 -1.22 11.93 -21.85
C LYS A 94 -2.55 11.25 -21.52
N GLY A 95 -3.00 11.39 -20.28
CA GLY A 95 -4.32 10.94 -19.84
C GLY A 95 -5.40 12.01 -20.01
N PHE A 96 -6.64 11.63 -19.70
CA PHE A 96 -7.77 12.56 -19.74
C PHE A 96 -7.77 13.51 -18.54
N ARG A 97 -7.28 13.07 -17.37
CA ARG A 97 -7.13 13.90 -16.18
C ARG A 97 -5.93 13.47 -15.33
N LYS A 98 -5.59 14.29 -14.34
CA LYS A 98 -4.61 13.93 -13.31
C LYS A 98 -5.27 13.14 -12.17
N VAL A 99 -4.44 12.49 -11.35
CA VAL A 99 -4.88 11.86 -10.10
C VAL A 99 -5.28 12.95 -9.12
N GLU A 100 -6.44 12.79 -8.50
CA GLU A 100 -7.00 13.71 -7.52
C GLU A 100 -7.14 13.04 -6.16
N ARG A 101 -7.29 13.83 -5.10
CA ARG A 101 -7.56 13.30 -3.76
C ARG A 101 -8.91 12.58 -3.76
N GLY A 102 -8.93 11.40 -3.14
CA GLY A 102 -10.10 10.51 -3.11
C GLY A 102 -10.15 9.46 -4.21
N ASP A 103 -9.35 9.59 -5.28
CA ASP A 103 -9.30 8.59 -6.34
C ASP A 103 -8.78 7.25 -5.83
N ILE A 104 -9.39 6.16 -6.26
CA ILE A 104 -8.87 4.82 -6.07
C ILE A 104 -8.00 4.48 -7.26
N VAL A 105 -6.71 4.25 -7.03
CA VAL A 105 -5.70 4.12 -8.07
C VAL A 105 -5.00 2.78 -7.96
N VAL A 106 -4.86 2.10 -9.10
CA VAL A 106 -3.96 0.95 -9.25
C VAL A 106 -2.61 1.45 -9.72
N PHE A 107 -1.56 1.09 -8.99
CA PHE A 107 -0.18 1.48 -9.28
C PHE A 107 0.78 0.34 -9.00
N ASN A 108 1.99 0.41 -9.56
CA ASN A 108 3.03 -0.57 -9.23
C ASN A 108 3.68 -0.20 -7.90
N PHE A 109 3.96 -1.21 -7.07
CA PHE A 109 4.60 -1.02 -5.78
C PHE A 109 5.92 -0.23 -5.91
N PRO A 110 6.12 0.83 -5.12
CA PRO A 110 7.27 1.74 -5.27
C PRO A 110 8.55 1.18 -4.64
N ALA A 111 9.00 0.02 -5.08
CA ALA A 111 10.13 -0.70 -4.50
C ALA A 111 11.49 -0.46 -5.19
N GLY A 112 11.61 0.56 -6.06
CA GLY A 112 12.82 0.72 -6.89
C GLY A 112 12.87 -0.32 -8.04
N ASP A 113 14.04 -0.71 -8.54
CA ASP A 113 14.22 -1.58 -9.70
C ASP A 113 14.80 -2.95 -9.37
N THR A 114 15.05 -3.22 -8.11
CA THR A 114 15.69 -4.44 -7.64
C THR A 114 14.81 -5.16 -6.64
N ILE A 115 14.75 -6.47 -6.74
CA ILE A 115 14.00 -7.33 -5.83
C ILE A 115 14.85 -8.49 -5.32
N THR A 116 14.46 -9.02 -4.17
CA THR A 116 14.82 -10.37 -3.71
C THR A 116 13.72 -11.35 -4.13
N THR A 117 14.07 -12.54 -4.58
CA THR A 117 13.07 -13.48 -5.16
C THR A 117 12.23 -14.20 -4.12
N LYS A 118 12.67 -14.28 -2.87
CA LYS A 118 11.94 -14.95 -1.78
C LYS A 118 11.23 -14.00 -0.83
N VAL A 119 11.68 -12.74 -0.73
CA VAL A 119 11.11 -11.74 0.17
C VAL A 119 10.72 -10.50 -0.63
N ASN A 120 9.44 -10.29 -0.85
CA ASN A 120 8.95 -9.13 -1.60
C ASN A 120 8.59 -7.94 -0.69
N ASN A 121 8.30 -8.23 0.58
CA ASN A 121 8.00 -7.24 1.61
C ASN A 121 8.64 -7.67 2.94
N PRO A 122 9.52 -6.85 3.54
CA PRO A 122 9.96 -5.54 3.05
C PRO A 122 10.73 -5.64 1.72
N ASP A 123 10.74 -4.51 0.96
CA ASP A 123 11.44 -4.45 -0.32
C ASP A 123 12.96 -4.52 -0.18
N TYR A 124 13.65 -4.76 -1.30
CA TYR A 124 15.12 -4.90 -1.34
C TYR A 124 15.87 -3.74 -0.68
N TYR A 125 15.47 -2.50 -0.90
CA TYR A 125 16.17 -1.33 -0.36
C TYR A 125 15.99 -1.21 1.15
N THR A 126 14.83 -1.57 1.66
CA THR A 126 14.55 -1.68 3.10
C THR A 126 15.38 -2.81 3.72
N LEU A 127 15.44 -3.96 3.05
CA LEU A 127 16.26 -5.10 3.52
C LEU A 127 17.75 -4.75 3.59
N ILE A 128 18.33 -4.11 2.56
CA ILE A 128 19.75 -3.73 2.61
C ILE A 128 20.05 -2.64 3.63
N LYS A 129 19.10 -1.79 3.94
CA LYS A 129 19.22 -0.80 5.02
C LYS A 129 19.24 -1.47 6.40
N ALA A 130 18.40 -2.47 6.62
CA ALA A 130 18.28 -3.18 7.89
C ALA A 130 19.43 -4.15 8.14
N TYR A 131 19.79 -4.96 7.13
CA TYR A 131 20.73 -6.07 7.28
C TYR A 131 22.10 -5.82 6.64
N GLY A 132 22.23 -4.77 5.84
CA GLY A 132 23.41 -4.51 5.02
C GLY A 132 23.41 -5.29 3.69
N ARG A 133 23.98 -4.67 2.65
CA ARG A 133 24.01 -5.25 1.30
C ARG A 133 24.66 -6.63 1.26
N THR A 134 25.80 -6.80 1.92
CA THR A 134 26.56 -8.06 1.92
C THR A 134 25.75 -9.21 2.50
N ALA A 135 25.03 -8.99 3.61
CA ALA A 135 24.21 -10.01 4.25
C ALA A 135 23.04 -10.44 3.34
N VAL A 136 22.34 -9.48 2.72
CA VAL A 136 21.23 -9.76 1.80
C VAL A 136 21.70 -10.52 0.55
N TRP A 137 22.85 -10.16 -0.03
CA TRP A 137 23.37 -10.80 -1.23
C TRP A 137 23.91 -12.21 -1.01
N ASN A 138 24.49 -12.46 0.17
CA ASN A 138 25.13 -13.75 0.47
C ASN A 138 24.18 -14.79 1.07
N ASN A 139 23.06 -14.37 1.65
CA ASN A 139 22.10 -15.29 2.26
C ASN A 139 20.94 -15.61 1.32
N LYS A 140 21.25 -16.41 0.28
CA LYS A 140 20.26 -16.84 -0.72
C LYS A 140 19.19 -17.79 -0.16
N GLU A 141 19.44 -18.44 0.95
CA GLU A 141 18.45 -19.32 1.59
C GLU A 141 17.27 -18.50 2.11
N VAL A 142 17.53 -17.35 2.69
CA VAL A 142 16.51 -16.43 3.23
C VAL A 142 15.94 -15.52 2.15
N PHE A 143 16.82 -14.82 1.40
CA PHE A 143 16.40 -13.74 0.51
C PHE A 143 16.19 -14.19 -0.95
N GLY A 144 16.72 -15.36 -1.34
CA GLY A 144 16.70 -15.81 -2.72
C GLY A 144 17.75 -15.11 -3.58
N ASP A 145 17.53 -15.10 -4.88
CA ASP A 145 18.36 -14.38 -5.83
C ASP A 145 17.97 -12.89 -5.91
N ILE A 146 18.95 -12.07 -6.24
CA ILE A 146 18.74 -10.64 -6.50
C ILE A 146 18.47 -10.47 -7.98
N LYS A 147 17.30 -9.94 -8.35
CA LYS A 147 16.90 -9.73 -9.74
C LYS A 147 16.56 -8.26 -9.99
N TYR A 148 16.87 -7.80 -11.20
CA TYR A 148 16.32 -6.57 -11.74
C TYR A 148 14.84 -6.81 -12.11
N ARG A 149 13.97 -5.92 -11.69
CA ARG A 149 12.54 -5.97 -12.05
C ARG A 149 12.07 -4.55 -12.40
N PRO A 150 11.83 -4.27 -13.68
CA PRO A 150 11.38 -2.95 -14.10
C PRO A 150 9.97 -2.63 -13.55
N VAL A 151 9.62 -1.34 -13.54
CA VAL A 151 8.39 -0.84 -12.90
C VAL A 151 7.13 -1.54 -13.39
N ASP A 152 7.04 -1.86 -14.69
CA ASP A 152 5.87 -2.53 -15.27
C ASP A 152 5.72 -4.01 -14.89
N ARG A 153 6.72 -4.57 -14.21
CA ARG A 153 6.73 -5.97 -13.75
C ARG A 153 6.62 -6.12 -12.24
N ARG A 154 6.41 -5.01 -11.52
CA ARG A 154 6.18 -5.05 -10.06
C ARG A 154 4.75 -5.35 -9.73
N GLU A 155 4.52 -5.77 -8.50
CA GLU A 155 3.20 -6.03 -7.95
C GLU A 155 2.30 -4.80 -8.12
N ASN A 156 1.05 -5.04 -8.49
CA ASN A 156 0.04 -4.00 -8.59
C ASN A 156 -0.66 -3.85 -7.24
N TYR A 157 -0.63 -2.63 -6.71
CA TYR A 157 -1.34 -2.24 -5.50
C TYR A 157 -2.52 -1.36 -5.87
N VAL A 158 -3.59 -1.45 -5.09
CA VAL A 158 -4.74 -0.57 -5.18
C VAL A 158 -4.92 0.14 -3.86
N LYS A 159 -4.94 1.48 -3.87
CA LYS A 159 -5.13 2.32 -2.69
C LYS A 159 -5.89 3.59 -3.06
N ARG A 160 -6.36 4.29 -2.03
CA ARG A 160 -6.93 5.62 -2.19
C ARG A 160 -5.84 6.67 -2.15
N CYS A 161 -5.84 7.58 -3.13
CA CYS A 161 -5.00 8.77 -3.13
C CYS A 161 -5.53 9.74 -2.06
N VAL A 162 -4.78 9.94 -0.99
CA VAL A 162 -5.18 10.86 0.10
C VAL A 162 -4.48 12.21 0.03
N ALA A 163 -3.28 12.26 -0.57
CA ALA A 163 -2.58 13.51 -0.82
C ALA A 163 -1.88 13.48 -2.18
N ILE A 164 -1.83 14.64 -2.83
CA ILE A 164 -1.31 14.86 -4.18
C ILE A 164 -0.02 15.71 -4.14
N PRO A 165 0.73 15.82 -5.24
CA PRO A 165 1.97 16.60 -5.29
C PRO A 165 1.78 18.03 -4.78
N GLY A 166 2.67 18.47 -3.89
CA GLY A 166 2.62 19.79 -3.25
C GLY A 166 1.83 19.85 -1.94
N ASP A 167 1.11 18.80 -1.61
CA ASP A 167 0.39 18.71 -0.33
C ASP A 167 1.33 18.45 0.84
N ARG A 168 0.89 18.92 2.01
CA ARG A 168 1.48 18.60 3.29
C ARG A 168 0.47 17.79 4.11
N ILE A 169 0.80 16.50 4.36
CA ILE A 169 -0.10 15.55 5.04
C ILE A 169 0.32 15.32 6.48
N LYS A 170 -0.65 15.28 7.38
CA LYS A 170 -0.53 14.69 8.72
C LYS A 170 -1.83 14.00 9.11
N ILE A 171 -1.72 13.09 10.08
CA ILE A 171 -2.87 12.41 10.69
C ILE A 171 -2.86 12.76 12.17
N VAL A 172 -3.98 13.20 12.70
CA VAL A 172 -4.17 13.52 14.12
C VAL A 172 -5.47 12.86 14.56
N ASP A 173 -5.38 11.97 15.54
CA ASP A 173 -6.51 11.18 16.05
C ASP A 173 -7.33 10.54 14.90
N ARG A 174 -6.62 9.86 13.98
CA ARG A 174 -7.16 9.18 12.78
C ARG A 174 -7.70 10.10 11.68
N ASP A 175 -7.85 11.39 11.93
CA ASP A 175 -8.28 12.37 10.92
C ASP A 175 -7.11 12.82 10.05
N ILE A 176 -7.32 12.83 8.74
CA ILE A 176 -6.33 13.32 7.78
C ILE A 176 -6.44 14.84 7.65
N TYR A 177 -5.30 15.50 7.77
CA TYR A 177 -5.16 16.93 7.52
C TYR A 177 -4.25 17.14 6.30
N ILE A 178 -4.74 17.91 5.35
CA ILE A 178 -3.98 18.37 4.19
C ILE A 178 -3.81 19.89 4.27
N ASN A 179 -2.57 20.34 4.29
CA ASN A 179 -2.25 21.76 4.44
C ASN A 179 -2.94 22.39 5.68
N ASN A 180 -2.96 21.62 6.79
CA ASN A 180 -3.65 21.93 8.06
C ASN A 180 -5.19 21.99 7.99
N VAL A 181 -5.80 21.57 6.88
CA VAL A 181 -7.27 21.49 6.75
C VAL A 181 -7.70 20.01 6.89
N LYS A 182 -8.60 19.76 7.84
CA LYS A 182 -9.19 18.43 8.03
C LYS A 182 -9.93 18.00 6.77
N GLN A 183 -9.65 16.79 6.31
CA GLN A 183 -10.31 16.22 5.15
C GLN A 183 -11.55 15.41 5.56
N PRO A 184 -12.60 15.39 4.74
CA PRO A 184 -13.77 14.54 5.00
C PRO A 184 -13.35 13.07 4.96
N MET A 185 -13.83 12.29 5.93
CA MET A 185 -13.58 10.86 5.98
C MET A 185 -14.54 10.15 5.01
N PRO A 186 -14.04 9.31 4.09
CA PRO A 186 -14.90 8.48 3.24
C PRO A 186 -15.77 7.54 4.09
N LYS A 187 -17.01 7.30 3.66
CA LYS A 187 -18.01 6.50 4.42
C LYS A 187 -17.54 5.09 4.76
N ASN A 188 -16.76 4.49 3.87
CA ASN A 188 -16.33 3.09 3.96
C ASN A 188 -15.01 2.91 4.70
N VAL A 189 -14.43 3.98 5.25
CA VAL A 189 -13.21 3.87 6.06
C VAL A 189 -13.51 3.09 7.32
N GLN A 190 -12.66 2.11 7.60
CA GLN A 190 -12.73 1.23 8.76
C GLN A 190 -11.52 1.44 9.65
N PHE A 191 -11.77 1.30 10.96
CA PHE A 191 -10.74 1.22 11.98
C PHE A 191 -10.95 -0.04 12.81
N GLN A 192 -9.87 -0.58 13.36
CA GLN A 192 -9.98 -1.65 14.33
C GLN A 192 -10.71 -1.15 15.59
N CYS A 193 -11.76 -1.86 15.92
CA CYS A 193 -12.59 -1.60 17.10
C CYS A 193 -12.61 -2.83 17.97
N TYR A 194 -12.77 -2.62 19.26
CA TYR A 194 -13.10 -3.68 20.19
C TYR A 194 -14.46 -3.40 20.83
N TYR A 195 -15.23 -4.45 21.04
CA TYR A 195 -16.53 -4.35 21.67
C TYR A 195 -16.76 -5.53 22.59
N GLN A 196 -17.47 -5.28 23.68
CA GLN A 196 -17.81 -6.27 24.68
C GLN A 196 -19.30 -6.60 24.62
N THR A 197 -19.63 -7.88 24.67
CA THR A 197 -21.01 -8.39 24.59
C THR A 197 -21.42 -9.01 25.92
N LYS A 198 -22.73 -9.01 26.23
CA LYS A 198 -23.28 -9.66 27.42
C LYS A 198 -23.30 -11.18 27.32
N GLN A 199 -23.36 -11.75 26.13
CA GLN A 199 -23.48 -13.17 25.86
C GLN A 199 -22.31 -13.69 25.02
N PHE A 200 -22.03 -14.99 25.12
CA PHE A 200 -20.92 -15.68 24.47
C PHE A 200 -21.04 -15.84 22.96
N GLN A 201 -22.24 -15.70 22.41
CA GLN A 201 -22.46 -15.79 20.95
C GLN A 201 -23.30 -14.62 20.46
N PHE A 202 -22.69 -13.84 19.60
CA PHE A 202 -23.40 -13.00 18.64
C PHE A 202 -23.91 -13.93 17.53
N SER A 203 -25.17 -13.78 17.11
CA SER A 203 -25.65 -14.58 15.99
C SER A 203 -24.99 -14.13 14.69
N ASP A 204 -24.64 -15.07 13.83
CA ASP A 204 -24.09 -14.79 12.50
C ASP A 204 -24.98 -13.84 11.71
N GLU A 205 -26.30 -13.88 11.91
CA GLU A 205 -27.27 -12.96 11.30
C GLU A 205 -27.02 -11.49 11.64
N VAL A 206 -26.50 -11.17 12.83
CA VAL A 206 -26.17 -9.79 13.21
C VAL A 206 -24.94 -9.31 12.45
N PHE A 207 -23.95 -10.17 12.30
CA PHE A 207 -22.74 -9.84 11.53
C PHE A 207 -23.05 -9.68 10.04
N GLU A 208 -23.85 -10.57 9.47
CA GLU A 208 -24.32 -10.46 8.09
C GLU A 208 -25.11 -9.16 7.87
N LYS A 209 -26.02 -8.82 8.77
CA LYS A 209 -26.81 -7.58 8.69
C LYS A 209 -25.93 -6.33 8.75
N LEU A 210 -24.88 -6.34 9.54
CA LEU A 210 -23.87 -5.28 9.62
C LEU A 210 -22.87 -5.36 8.46
N GLY A 211 -22.89 -6.45 7.69
CA GLY A 211 -21.95 -6.73 6.62
C GLY A 211 -20.52 -6.95 7.15
N ILE A 212 -20.35 -7.50 8.35
CA ILE A 212 -19.07 -7.89 8.92
C ILE A 212 -18.76 -9.30 8.45
N ALA A 213 -17.59 -9.50 7.84
CA ALA A 213 -17.14 -10.84 7.49
C ALA A 213 -16.75 -11.61 8.75
N ILE A 214 -17.18 -12.87 8.84
CA ILE A 214 -16.90 -13.72 10.02
C ILE A 214 -15.41 -13.87 10.24
N ASP A 215 -14.63 -13.97 9.18
CA ASP A 215 -13.16 -14.09 9.23
C ASP A 215 -12.46 -12.85 9.80
N ASP A 216 -13.13 -11.69 9.81
CA ASP A 216 -12.60 -10.43 10.37
C ASP A 216 -12.88 -10.29 11.89
N ILE A 217 -13.57 -11.28 12.50
CA ILE A 217 -13.96 -11.23 13.91
C ILE A 217 -12.94 -12.03 14.72
N HIS A 218 -12.21 -11.34 15.58
CA HIS A 218 -11.24 -11.96 16.46
C HIS A 218 -11.68 -11.83 17.93
N THR A 219 -11.61 -12.92 18.66
CA THR A 219 -11.89 -12.88 20.11
C THR A 219 -10.63 -12.46 20.87
N LEU A 220 -10.74 -11.44 21.70
CA LEU A 220 -9.65 -11.04 22.59
C LEU A 220 -9.51 -12.02 23.76
N ASN A 221 -8.34 -12.62 23.93
CA ASN A 221 -8.05 -13.43 25.10
C ASN A 221 -7.79 -12.53 26.32
N THR A 222 -8.83 -12.29 27.10
CA THR A 222 -8.79 -11.40 28.26
C THR A 222 -8.04 -11.98 29.48
N HIS A 223 -7.77 -13.30 29.50
CA HIS A 223 -7.03 -13.94 30.60
C HIS A 223 -5.56 -13.47 30.70
N ASN A 224 -5.03 -12.88 29.65
CA ASN A 224 -3.66 -12.36 29.62
C ASN A 224 -3.52 -10.97 30.26
N TYR A 225 -4.61 -10.35 30.70
CA TYR A 225 -4.63 -8.98 31.18
C TYR A 225 -5.06 -8.93 32.65
N ASP A 226 -4.42 -8.08 33.42
CA ASP A 226 -4.83 -7.83 34.81
C ASP A 226 -6.08 -6.92 34.86
N ALA A 227 -6.73 -6.89 36.02
CA ALA A 227 -7.97 -6.12 36.23
C ALA A 227 -7.77 -4.61 35.98
N ALA A 228 -6.60 -4.07 36.29
CA ALA A 228 -6.27 -2.66 36.11
C ALA A 228 -6.19 -2.31 34.61
N THR A 229 -5.55 -3.17 33.82
CA THR A 229 -5.48 -3.05 32.37
C THR A 229 -6.87 -3.17 31.74
N LEU A 230 -7.67 -4.16 32.12
CA LEU A 230 -9.04 -4.31 31.63
C LEU A 230 -9.90 -3.07 31.93
N ALA A 231 -9.78 -2.53 33.16
CA ALA A 231 -10.48 -1.31 33.55
C ALA A 231 -10.02 -0.08 32.73
N ALA A 232 -8.74 0.05 32.46
CA ALA A 232 -8.19 1.13 31.61
C ALA A 232 -8.77 1.09 30.19
N TYR A 233 -8.98 -0.09 29.62
CA TYR A 233 -9.69 -0.29 28.36
C TYR A 233 -11.21 -0.18 28.50
N GLY A 234 -11.76 -0.02 29.71
CA GLY A 234 -13.19 0.05 30.00
C GLY A 234 -13.90 -1.27 29.80
N ILE A 235 -13.17 -2.38 29.86
CA ILE A 235 -13.73 -3.72 29.81
C ILE A 235 -14.34 -4.04 31.18
N THR A 236 -15.62 -4.41 31.18
CA THR A 236 -16.36 -4.77 32.40
C THR A 236 -15.98 -6.19 32.84
N VAL A 237 -15.71 -6.33 34.13
CA VAL A 237 -15.50 -7.62 34.79
C VAL A 237 -16.71 -7.88 35.68
N ASN A 238 -17.27 -9.08 35.64
CA ASN A 238 -18.38 -9.49 36.47
C ASN A 238 -17.97 -9.61 37.96
N PRO A 239 -18.91 -9.57 38.92
CA PRO A 239 -18.60 -9.73 40.34
C PRO A 239 -17.93 -11.07 40.71
N ASP A 240 -18.13 -12.10 39.92
CA ASP A 240 -17.51 -13.43 40.04
C ASP A 240 -16.10 -13.51 39.43
N GLY A 241 -15.59 -12.40 38.89
CA GLY A 241 -14.28 -12.32 38.22
C GLY A 241 -14.27 -12.77 36.77
N SER A 242 -15.38 -13.22 36.23
CA SER A 242 -15.47 -13.56 34.82
C SER A 242 -15.51 -12.30 33.94
N VAL A 243 -14.95 -12.41 32.74
CA VAL A 243 -14.96 -11.31 31.77
C VAL A 243 -15.87 -11.70 30.60
N PRO A 244 -16.97 -10.96 30.38
CA PRO A 244 -17.80 -11.17 29.18
C PRO A 244 -16.96 -11.04 27.89
N PRO A 245 -17.35 -11.74 26.82
CA PRO A 245 -16.57 -11.79 25.59
C PRO A 245 -16.26 -10.43 25.01
N VAL A 246 -15.01 -10.26 24.57
CA VAL A 246 -14.53 -9.07 23.87
C VAL A 246 -14.07 -9.49 22.48
N TYR A 247 -14.59 -8.80 21.48
CA TYR A 247 -14.28 -9.03 20.07
C TYR A 247 -13.51 -7.84 19.50
N ILE A 248 -12.63 -8.12 18.55
CA ILE A 248 -11.90 -7.13 17.76
C ILE A 248 -12.32 -7.30 16.31
N THR A 249 -12.72 -6.20 15.65
CA THR A 249 -13.24 -6.23 14.28
C THR A 249 -13.03 -4.87 13.63
N PRO A 250 -12.68 -4.79 12.33
CA PRO A 250 -12.67 -3.52 11.60
C PRO A 250 -14.11 -3.04 11.35
N LEU A 251 -14.41 -1.83 11.81
CA LEU A 251 -15.73 -1.23 11.71
C LEU A 251 -15.69 0.15 11.06
N THR A 252 -16.70 0.47 10.26
CA THR A 252 -16.99 1.84 9.85
C THR A 252 -17.63 2.62 11.00
N SER A 253 -17.60 3.95 10.92
CA SER A 253 -18.29 4.78 11.92
C SER A 253 -19.78 4.46 12.04
N GLN A 254 -20.44 4.16 10.90
CA GLN A 254 -21.86 3.77 10.90
C GLN A 254 -22.08 2.44 11.63
N MET A 255 -21.25 1.43 11.37
CA MET A 255 -21.35 0.11 12.02
C MET A 255 -21.13 0.22 13.52
N MET A 256 -20.19 1.08 13.96
CA MET A 256 -19.97 1.36 15.38
C MET A 256 -21.22 1.93 16.05
N GLU A 257 -21.88 2.89 15.40
CA GLU A 257 -23.11 3.50 15.93
C GLU A 257 -24.31 2.52 15.93
N GLU A 258 -24.36 1.62 14.97
CA GLU A 258 -25.38 0.55 14.94
C GLU A 258 -25.14 -0.47 16.05
N LEU A 259 -23.90 -0.91 16.28
CA LEU A 259 -23.54 -1.80 17.37
C LEU A 259 -23.85 -1.18 18.74
N LYS A 260 -23.55 0.09 18.96
CA LYS A 260 -23.83 0.77 20.23
C LYS A 260 -25.31 0.79 20.62
N LYS A 261 -26.22 0.68 19.63
CA LYS A 261 -27.67 0.66 19.87
C LYS A 261 -28.21 -0.71 20.27
N MET A 262 -27.43 -1.77 20.11
CA MET A 262 -27.84 -3.12 20.39
C MET A 262 -27.82 -3.39 21.91
N PRO A 263 -28.90 -3.95 22.50
CA PRO A 263 -28.98 -4.16 23.95
C PRO A 263 -27.99 -5.22 24.47
N GLU A 264 -27.49 -6.08 23.60
CA GLU A 264 -26.48 -7.10 23.90
C GLU A 264 -25.07 -6.54 24.03
N ILE A 265 -24.82 -5.32 23.51
CA ILE A 265 -23.51 -4.67 23.55
C ILE A 265 -23.36 -3.92 24.87
N ILE A 266 -22.24 -4.16 25.55
CA ILE A 266 -21.84 -3.44 26.76
C ILE A 266 -21.10 -2.16 26.38
N MET A 267 -20.16 -2.27 25.44
CA MET A 267 -19.38 -1.13 24.95
C MET A 267 -18.81 -1.39 23.56
N VAL A 268 -18.52 -0.32 22.82
CA VAL A 268 -17.77 -0.33 21.56
C VAL A 268 -16.75 0.81 21.59
N ARG A 269 -15.50 0.52 21.32
CA ARG A 269 -14.41 1.51 21.29
C ARG A 269 -13.44 1.25 20.14
N LEU A 270 -12.77 2.30 19.69
CA LEU A 270 -11.64 2.17 18.79
C LEU A 270 -10.47 1.48 19.49
N LEU A 271 -9.82 0.54 18.82
CA LEU A 271 -8.61 -0.09 19.34
C LEU A 271 -7.50 0.96 19.35
N PRO A 272 -6.80 1.16 20.49
CA PRO A 272 -5.67 2.06 20.55
C PRO A 272 -4.60 1.67 19.52
N SER A 273 -4.11 2.64 18.78
CA SER A 273 -3.00 2.43 17.85
C SER A 273 -1.69 2.51 18.63
N THR A 274 -0.84 1.49 18.50
CA THR A 274 0.47 1.42 19.15
C THR A 274 1.57 1.83 18.18
N ALA A 275 2.57 2.56 18.69
CA ALA A 275 3.76 2.84 17.93
C ALA A 275 4.62 1.57 17.81
N GLU A 276 5.10 1.30 16.61
CA GLU A 276 6.09 0.26 16.33
C GLU A 276 7.36 0.95 15.80
N PRO A 277 8.36 1.21 16.65
CA PRO A 277 9.57 1.93 16.28
C PRO A 277 10.24 1.35 15.03
N GLY A 278 10.59 2.23 14.09
CA GLY A 278 11.28 1.85 12.86
C GLY A 278 10.42 1.20 11.79
N THR A 279 9.11 1.06 11.99
CA THR A 279 8.22 0.44 10.99
C THR A 279 7.54 1.45 10.08
N MET A 280 7.35 2.69 10.54
CA MET A 280 6.65 3.72 9.78
C MET A 280 7.60 4.63 9.01
N PHE A 281 7.15 5.07 7.85
CA PHE A 281 7.87 6.04 7.03
C PHE A 281 7.73 7.46 7.60
N PRO A 282 8.77 8.29 7.59
CA PRO A 282 10.16 7.97 7.23
C PRO A 282 10.89 7.27 8.38
N ASP A 283 11.59 6.22 8.05
CA ASP A 283 12.25 5.34 9.01
C ASP A 283 13.10 6.11 10.02
N GLY A 284 12.85 5.91 11.29
CA GLY A 284 13.67 6.40 12.38
C GLY A 284 13.54 7.88 12.72
N LEU A 285 12.57 8.62 12.15
CA LEU A 285 12.30 10.01 12.55
C LEU A 285 11.45 10.11 13.81
N SER A 286 10.57 9.15 14.05
CA SER A 286 9.74 9.16 15.26
C SER A 286 9.36 7.75 15.69
N ASP A 287 9.73 7.41 16.90
CA ASP A 287 9.31 6.18 17.57
C ASP A 287 7.88 6.29 18.13
N THR A 288 7.26 7.47 18.01
CA THR A 288 5.93 7.76 18.55
C THR A 288 4.83 7.80 17.50
N TRP A 289 5.16 7.74 16.21
CA TRP A 289 4.15 7.76 15.16
C TRP A 289 3.39 6.43 15.10
N THR A 290 2.10 6.56 14.89
CA THR A 290 1.15 5.44 14.80
C THR A 290 0.27 5.59 13.57
N CYS A 291 -0.57 4.60 13.29
CA CYS A 291 -1.59 4.72 12.25
C CYS A 291 -2.61 5.84 12.54
N SER A 292 -2.81 6.19 13.81
CA SER A 292 -3.74 7.25 14.23
C SER A 292 -3.10 8.64 14.33
N ASP A 293 -1.76 8.71 14.55
CA ASP A 293 -1.04 9.97 14.73
C ASP A 293 0.27 9.91 13.94
N TYR A 294 0.31 10.59 12.81
CA TYR A 294 1.35 10.45 11.81
C TYR A 294 1.74 11.80 11.20
N GLY A 295 3.01 11.96 10.85
CA GLY A 295 3.52 13.15 10.18
C GLY A 295 3.93 14.29 11.12
N GLY A 296 3.75 14.12 12.43
CA GLY A 296 4.12 15.10 13.44
C GLY A 296 3.40 16.45 13.30
N GLU A 297 3.88 17.45 14.01
CA GLU A 297 3.24 18.78 14.04
C GLU A 297 3.21 19.46 12.66
N ASN A 298 4.32 19.38 11.95
CA ASN A 298 4.50 20.05 10.66
C ASN A 298 3.96 19.28 9.45
N GLY A 299 3.65 18.00 9.60
CA GLY A 299 3.26 17.13 8.50
C GLY A 299 4.39 16.86 7.50
N ILE A 300 4.15 15.94 6.57
CA ILE A 300 5.09 15.54 5.51
C ILE A 300 4.71 16.24 4.21
N LEU A 301 5.64 16.99 3.60
CA LEU A 301 5.45 17.64 2.31
C LEU A 301 5.69 16.65 1.18
N LEU A 302 4.73 16.48 0.28
CA LEU A 302 4.85 15.67 -0.92
C LEU A 302 5.55 16.47 -2.03
N PRO A 303 6.65 15.98 -2.59
CA PRO A 303 7.29 16.67 -3.69
C PRO A 303 6.41 16.72 -4.94
N ALA A 304 6.51 17.82 -5.67
CA ALA A 304 5.89 17.98 -6.98
C ALA A 304 6.97 18.15 -8.05
N LYS A 305 6.66 17.80 -9.27
CA LYS A 305 7.54 18.01 -10.41
C LYS A 305 7.93 19.49 -10.55
N GLY A 306 9.22 19.75 -10.57
CA GLY A 306 9.81 21.11 -10.62
C GLY A 306 9.92 21.78 -9.25
N MET A 307 9.41 21.17 -8.18
CA MET A 307 9.55 21.70 -6.82
C MET A 307 10.99 21.61 -6.36
N LYS A 308 11.49 22.69 -5.74
CA LYS A 308 12.79 22.74 -5.10
C LYS A 308 12.63 22.63 -3.59
N ILE A 309 13.33 21.69 -2.99
CA ILE A 309 13.33 21.50 -1.54
C ILE A 309 14.77 21.57 -1.06
N ALA A 310 15.02 22.40 -0.05
CA ALA A 310 16.28 22.41 0.67
C ALA A 310 16.38 21.12 1.51
N ILE A 311 17.35 20.27 1.19
CA ILE A 311 17.58 19.00 1.86
C ILE A 311 18.66 19.18 2.91
N ASN A 312 18.33 18.85 4.15
CA ASN A 312 19.20 18.96 5.31
C ASN A 312 19.10 17.69 6.19
N SER A 313 19.77 17.66 7.34
CA SER A 313 19.73 16.51 8.23
C SER A 313 18.32 16.16 8.73
N ASP A 314 17.47 17.17 8.94
CA ASP A 314 16.13 16.96 9.55
C ASP A 314 15.15 16.30 8.59
N ASN A 315 15.29 16.55 7.27
CA ASN A 315 14.38 16.02 6.26
C ASN A 315 15.01 14.99 5.33
N TRP A 316 16.30 14.70 5.47
CA TRP A 316 17.00 13.73 4.63
C TRP A 316 16.30 12.37 4.61
N THR A 317 15.97 11.82 5.79
CA THR A 317 15.34 10.51 5.91
C THR A 317 13.99 10.45 5.17
N THR A 318 13.25 11.56 5.14
CA THR A 318 12.00 11.67 4.39
C THR A 318 12.22 11.61 2.88
N TYR A 319 13.29 12.20 2.36
CA TYR A 319 13.48 12.34 0.91
C TYR A 319 14.57 11.43 0.34
N GLU A 320 15.37 10.77 1.19
CA GLU A 320 16.50 9.93 0.76
C GLU A 320 16.09 8.93 -0.32
N ARG A 321 15.03 8.15 -0.05
CA ARG A 321 14.57 7.12 -0.99
C ARG A 321 14.09 7.73 -2.31
N ALA A 322 13.34 8.83 -2.25
CA ALA A 322 12.88 9.52 -3.44
C ALA A 322 14.07 10.00 -4.29
N ILE A 323 15.05 10.64 -3.67
CA ILE A 323 16.23 11.18 -4.35
C ILE A 323 17.12 10.07 -4.91
N ARG A 324 17.42 9.04 -4.09
CA ARG A 324 18.39 8.01 -4.48
C ARG A 324 17.82 7.00 -5.45
N VAL A 325 16.56 6.57 -5.24
CA VAL A 325 15.96 5.44 -5.95
C VAL A 325 15.06 5.91 -7.07
N TYR A 326 14.13 6.83 -6.78
CA TYR A 326 13.13 7.22 -7.78
C TYR A 326 13.68 8.29 -8.75
N GLU A 327 14.46 9.24 -8.25
CA GLU A 327 15.10 10.30 -9.06
C GLU A 327 16.49 9.88 -9.61
N ASP A 328 16.86 8.60 -9.48
CA ASP A 328 18.09 8.01 -10.03
C ASP A 328 19.38 8.74 -9.63
N ASN A 329 19.53 9.03 -8.33
CA ASN A 329 20.75 9.61 -7.77
C ASN A 329 21.42 8.68 -6.73
N PRO A 330 21.92 7.51 -7.13
CA PRO A 330 22.41 6.48 -6.19
C PRO A 330 23.61 6.95 -5.35
N THR A 331 24.34 7.98 -5.80
CA THR A 331 25.47 8.58 -5.10
C THR A 331 25.06 9.61 -4.04
N ALA A 332 23.77 9.97 -3.98
CA ALA A 332 23.29 10.96 -3.03
C ALA A 332 23.59 10.54 -1.59
N LYS A 333 24.17 11.43 -0.80
CA LYS A 333 24.53 11.21 0.60
C LYS A 333 24.46 12.51 1.38
N MET A 334 24.13 12.39 2.66
CA MET A 334 24.17 13.51 3.61
C MET A 334 25.49 13.50 4.36
N VAL A 335 26.24 14.61 4.31
CA VAL A 335 27.51 14.77 5.02
C VAL A 335 27.50 16.12 5.73
N ASN A 336 27.61 16.10 7.06
CA ASN A 336 27.62 17.31 7.90
C ASN A 336 26.46 18.30 7.58
N GLY A 337 25.26 17.77 7.39
CA GLY A 337 24.06 18.59 7.12
C GLY A 337 23.95 19.10 5.67
N THR A 338 24.84 18.70 4.79
CA THR A 338 24.81 19.10 3.37
C THR A 338 24.58 17.88 2.49
N LEU A 339 23.66 18.00 1.54
CA LEU A 339 23.43 16.98 0.50
C LEU A 339 24.57 17.02 -0.54
N TYR A 340 25.12 15.85 -0.83
CA TYR A 340 26.08 15.66 -1.93
C TYR A 340 25.49 14.70 -2.97
N ILE A 341 25.61 15.06 -4.25
CA ILE A 341 25.29 14.20 -5.39
C ILE A 341 26.49 14.21 -6.33
N ASN A 342 27.01 13.03 -6.66
CA ASN A 342 28.24 12.86 -7.43
C ASN A 342 29.42 13.71 -6.84
N ASP A 343 29.54 13.65 -5.51
CA ASP A 343 30.53 14.37 -4.69
C ASP A 343 30.48 15.91 -4.81
N LYS A 344 29.39 16.46 -5.34
CA LYS A 344 29.14 17.91 -5.40
C LYS A 344 28.08 18.31 -4.39
N PRO A 345 28.28 19.40 -3.63
CA PRO A 345 27.29 19.87 -2.68
C PRO A 345 26.05 20.44 -3.42
N VAL A 346 24.88 20.12 -2.92
CA VAL A 346 23.57 20.55 -3.46
C VAL A 346 22.80 21.24 -2.34
N LYS A 347 22.47 22.52 -2.52
CA LYS A 347 21.70 23.30 -1.54
C LYS A 347 20.21 22.96 -1.58
N GLU A 348 19.66 22.82 -2.78
CA GLU A 348 18.25 22.50 -3.03
C GLU A 348 18.18 21.39 -4.07
N PHE A 349 17.35 20.39 -3.81
CA PHE A 349 17.07 19.34 -4.79
C PHE A 349 15.80 19.70 -5.58
N THR A 350 15.87 19.59 -6.91
CA THR A 350 14.73 19.81 -7.79
C THR A 350 14.14 18.45 -8.19
N PHE A 351 12.93 18.16 -7.74
CA PHE A 351 12.24 16.91 -8.08
C PHE A 351 11.76 16.91 -9.53
N THR A 352 11.93 15.78 -10.22
CA THR A 352 11.54 15.63 -11.64
C THR A 352 10.21 14.92 -11.81
N MET A 353 9.69 14.31 -10.74
CA MET A 353 8.42 13.58 -10.71
C MET A 353 7.43 14.19 -9.72
N ASP A 354 6.16 13.86 -9.92
CA ASP A 354 5.08 14.09 -8.98
C ASP A 354 5.00 12.93 -7.99
N TYR A 355 4.72 13.21 -6.70
CA TYR A 355 4.63 12.21 -5.65
C TYR A 355 3.29 12.24 -4.95
N TYR A 356 2.76 11.06 -4.69
CA TYR A 356 1.44 10.85 -4.10
C TYR A 356 1.56 10.10 -2.77
N PHE A 357 0.53 10.23 -1.93
CA PHE A 357 0.40 9.48 -0.70
C PHE A 357 -0.87 8.63 -0.76
N MET A 358 -0.70 7.32 -0.68
CA MET A 358 -1.73 6.33 -0.92
C MET A 358 -2.06 5.61 0.39
N MET A 359 -3.35 5.53 0.74
CA MET A 359 -3.81 4.82 1.94
C MET A 359 -4.94 3.86 1.61
N GLY A 360 -5.01 2.75 2.37
CA GLY A 360 -6.16 1.86 2.35
C GLY A 360 -7.33 2.43 3.16
N ASP A 361 -8.55 2.04 2.82
CA ASP A 361 -9.75 2.43 3.58
C ASP A 361 -9.89 1.61 4.87
N ASN A 362 -9.41 0.37 4.90
CA ASN A 362 -9.23 -0.41 6.13
C ASN A 362 -7.92 0.03 6.82
N ARG A 363 -8.01 1.11 7.59
CA ARG A 363 -6.87 1.92 8.06
C ARG A 363 -5.85 1.15 8.88
N ASP A 364 -6.29 0.29 9.77
CA ASP A 364 -5.41 -0.48 10.65
C ASP A 364 -5.02 -1.84 10.06
N ASN A 365 -5.60 -2.20 8.90
CA ASN A 365 -5.29 -3.42 8.15
C ASN A 365 -4.84 -3.08 6.71
N SER A 366 -3.99 -2.07 6.57
CA SER A 366 -3.46 -1.66 5.28
C SER A 366 -1.98 -1.34 5.36
N LEU A 367 -1.20 -2.10 4.61
CA LEU A 367 0.17 -1.72 4.30
C LEU A 367 0.11 -0.67 3.18
N ASP A 368 0.49 0.60 3.48
CA ASP A 368 0.33 1.74 2.59
C ASP A 368 1.42 2.80 2.78
N SER A 369 1.24 4.00 2.26
CA SER A 369 2.28 5.04 2.29
C SER A 369 2.73 5.46 3.68
N ARG A 370 1.99 5.14 4.72
CA ARG A 370 2.46 5.32 6.11
C ARG A 370 3.67 4.45 6.42
N TYR A 371 3.86 3.35 5.69
CA TYR A 371 4.96 2.39 5.87
C TYR A 371 6.04 2.53 4.79
N TRP A 372 5.68 2.60 3.51
CA TRP A 372 6.67 2.66 2.43
C TRP A 372 6.93 4.07 1.88
N GLY A 373 6.16 5.08 2.27
CA GLY A 373 6.34 6.46 1.86
C GLY A 373 5.69 6.82 0.53
N PHE A 374 6.35 7.67 -0.22
CA PHE A 374 5.84 8.27 -1.44
C PHE A 374 5.68 7.27 -2.59
N VAL A 375 4.64 7.49 -3.40
CA VAL A 375 4.43 6.81 -4.68
C VAL A 375 4.70 7.81 -5.80
N PRO A 376 5.75 7.57 -6.62
CA PRO A 376 6.11 8.46 -7.71
C PRO A 376 5.18 8.35 -8.93
#